data_fa82454b728388eed74775c55f20973b
#
_entry.id   fa82454b728388eed74775c55f20973b
#
_cell.length_a   1.000
_cell.length_b   1.000
_cell.length_c   1.000
_cell.angle_alpha   90.00
_cell.angle_beta   90.00
_cell.angle_gamma   90.00
#
_symmetry.space_group_name_H-M   'P 1'
#
loop_
_entity.id
_entity.type
_entity.pdbx_description
1 polymer ?
#
loop_
_entity_poly.entity_id
_entity_poly.type
_entity_poly.pdbx_seq_one_letter_code
_entity_poly.pdbx_strand_id
1 'polypeptide(L)'
;MTSNLNFDERLRFINHKGHAIYVIDYTDCTAKEILLLLDLIRAEIARHAPRSLLTLADFTGAQIDKEVATRMKEVLALDRPFVKRSAWVGTDSLPHIFYEHFKNFSQRDFPAFKTREQAMDWLVNENASEHGNES
;
A
#
# COMPACT_ATOMS: atom_id res chain seq x y z
N MET A 1 11.89 -24.63 3.08
CA MET A 1 11.60 -24.24 1.71
C MET A 1 11.78 -22.74 1.54
N THR A 2 12.60 -22.34 0.61
CA THR A 2 12.84 -20.94 0.36
C THR A 2 11.65 -20.34 -0.41
N SER A 3 11.35 -19.10 -0.07
CA SER A 3 10.32 -18.35 -0.79
C SER A 3 10.82 -18.05 -2.22
N ASN A 4 9.92 -18.12 -3.19
CA ASN A 4 10.19 -17.69 -4.56
C ASN A 4 9.89 -16.21 -4.77
N LEU A 5 9.73 -15.47 -3.67
CA LEU A 5 9.37 -14.07 -3.71
C LEU A 5 10.49 -13.23 -4.34
N ASN A 6 10.15 -12.51 -5.38
CA ASN A 6 11.07 -11.56 -6.01
C ASN A 6 10.76 -10.16 -5.50
N PHE A 7 11.59 -9.66 -4.61
CA PHE A 7 11.35 -8.36 -3.98
C PHE A 7 11.36 -7.20 -4.99
N ASP A 8 12.23 -7.28 -6.01
CA ASP A 8 12.31 -6.21 -7.01
C ASP A 8 11.06 -6.13 -7.87
N GLU A 9 10.37 -7.24 -8.06
CA GLU A 9 9.10 -7.25 -8.79
C GLU A 9 7.93 -6.82 -7.91
N ARG A 10 8.03 -7.06 -6.61
CA ARG A 10 6.97 -6.78 -5.65
C ARG A 10 6.98 -5.36 -5.13
N LEU A 11 8.17 -4.76 -5.04
CA LEU A 11 8.35 -3.42 -4.48
C LEU A 11 9.16 -2.60 -5.47
N ARG A 12 8.50 -1.72 -6.22
CA ARG A 12 9.20 -0.96 -7.25
C ARG A 12 8.51 0.35 -7.54
N PHE A 13 9.30 1.29 -8.05
CA PHE A 13 8.76 2.54 -8.56
C PHE A 13 8.43 2.38 -10.03
N ILE A 14 7.29 2.90 -10.43
CA ILE A 14 6.92 3.01 -11.84
C ILE A 14 6.61 4.46 -12.16
N ASN A 15 6.74 4.83 -13.42
CA ASN A 15 6.32 6.14 -13.89
C ASN A 15 4.93 6.03 -14.50
N HIS A 16 4.02 6.87 -14.05
CA HIS A 16 2.67 6.92 -14.59
C HIS A 16 2.33 8.38 -14.88
N LYS A 17 2.20 8.71 -16.16
CA LYS A 17 1.87 10.07 -16.59
C LYS A 17 2.81 11.11 -16.00
N GLY A 18 4.10 10.79 -15.92
CA GLY A 18 5.14 11.69 -15.45
C GLY A 18 5.35 11.70 -13.94
N HIS A 19 4.65 10.86 -13.19
CA HIS A 19 4.77 10.78 -11.73
C HIS A 19 5.29 9.42 -11.30
N ALA A 20 6.19 9.41 -10.32
CA ALA A 20 6.69 8.16 -9.73
C ALA A 20 5.67 7.63 -8.72
N ILE A 21 5.31 6.36 -8.86
CA ILE A 21 4.43 5.68 -7.93
C ILE A 21 5.18 4.46 -7.36
N TYR A 22 5.20 4.34 -6.03
CA TYR A 22 5.75 3.17 -5.37
C TYR A 22 4.69 2.08 -5.33
N VAL A 23 4.90 1.01 -6.10
CA VAL A 23 3.97 -0.11 -6.19
C VAL A 23 4.37 -1.17 -5.18
N ILE A 24 3.41 -1.53 -4.33
CA ILE A 24 3.56 -2.54 -3.29
C ILE A 24 2.65 -3.70 -3.68
N ASP A 25 3.23 -4.78 -4.16
CA ASP A 25 2.49 -5.89 -4.74
C ASP A 25 2.42 -7.06 -3.77
N TYR A 26 1.30 -7.19 -3.07
CA TYR A 26 1.03 -8.30 -2.17
C TYR A 26 0.24 -9.43 -2.85
N THR A 27 0.05 -9.37 -4.18
CA THR A 27 -0.83 -10.35 -4.84
C THR A 27 -0.39 -11.78 -4.53
N ASP A 28 -1.34 -12.59 -4.06
CA ASP A 28 -1.16 -14.00 -3.74
C ASP A 28 -0.04 -14.29 -2.72
N CYS A 29 0.40 -13.28 -1.99
CA CYS A 29 1.42 -13.47 -0.96
C CYS A 29 0.86 -14.20 0.25
N THR A 30 1.66 -15.10 0.80
CA THR A 30 1.37 -15.71 2.10
C THR A 30 1.60 -14.68 3.21
N ALA A 31 1.06 -14.96 4.39
CA ALA A 31 1.27 -14.09 5.55
C ALA A 31 2.77 -13.89 5.83
N LYS A 32 3.55 -14.96 5.76
CA LYS A 32 4.99 -14.88 6.01
C LYS A 32 5.70 -13.98 5.00
N GLU A 33 5.31 -14.09 3.72
CA GLU A 33 5.89 -13.24 2.68
C GLU A 33 5.56 -11.77 2.90
N ILE A 34 4.33 -11.48 3.32
CA ILE A 34 3.93 -10.10 3.60
C ILE A 34 4.75 -9.52 4.74
N LEU A 35 5.01 -10.29 5.79
CA LEU A 35 5.84 -9.81 6.90
C LEU A 35 7.24 -9.40 6.42
N LEU A 36 7.82 -10.18 5.51
CA LEU A 36 9.12 -9.83 4.93
C LEU A 36 9.04 -8.55 4.12
N LEU A 37 8.00 -8.39 3.31
CA LEU A 37 7.82 -7.18 2.51
C LEU A 37 7.63 -5.94 3.37
N LEU A 38 6.91 -6.06 4.49
CA LEU A 38 6.65 -4.92 5.36
C LEU A 38 7.94 -4.29 5.89
N ASP A 39 8.93 -5.09 6.24
CA ASP A 39 10.21 -4.57 6.71
C ASP A 39 10.94 -3.80 5.60
N LEU A 40 10.91 -4.31 4.38
CA LEU A 40 11.53 -3.66 3.23
C LEU A 40 10.81 -2.38 2.85
N ILE A 41 9.47 -2.40 2.89
CA ILE A 41 8.65 -1.22 2.61
C ILE A 41 8.98 -0.11 3.59
N ARG A 42 9.04 -0.44 4.87
CA ARG A 42 9.33 0.53 5.92
C ARG A 42 10.69 1.20 5.69
N ALA A 43 11.69 0.39 5.36
CA ALA A 43 13.03 0.89 5.13
C ALA A 43 13.08 1.81 3.90
N GLU A 44 12.41 1.43 2.81
CA GLU A 44 12.40 2.24 1.60
C GLU A 44 11.68 3.57 1.80
N ILE A 45 10.48 3.53 2.39
CA ILE A 45 9.66 4.73 2.57
C ILE A 45 10.38 5.75 3.45
N ALA A 46 11.06 5.30 4.50
CA ALA A 46 11.77 6.17 5.43
C ALA A 46 12.92 6.94 4.79
N ARG A 47 13.34 6.57 3.58
CA ARG A 47 14.44 7.23 2.88
C ARG A 47 14.00 8.47 2.08
N HIS A 48 12.72 8.72 2.01
CA HIS A 48 12.17 9.78 1.16
C HIS A 48 11.81 11.02 1.96
N ALA A 49 11.64 12.13 1.27
CA ALA A 49 11.25 13.38 1.90
C ALA A 49 9.82 13.29 2.45
N PRO A 50 9.48 14.09 3.48
CA PRO A 50 8.11 14.11 3.98
C PRO A 50 7.09 14.44 2.89
N ARG A 51 5.96 13.74 2.92
CA ARG A 51 4.80 13.95 2.04
C ARG A 51 5.16 13.95 0.56
N SER A 52 6.11 13.11 0.17
CA SER A 52 6.59 13.07 -1.21
C SER A 52 6.12 11.84 -2.00
N LEU A 53 5.70 10.78 -1.31
CA LEU A 53 5.43 9.51 -1.97
C LEU A 53 3.97 9.33 -2.37
N LEU A 54 3.77 8.77 -3.56
CA LEU A 54 2.50 8.20 -3.99
C LEU A 54 2.66 6.69 -3.91
N THR A 55 1.76 6.00 -3.20
CA THR A 55 1.87 4.55 -3.03
C THR A 55 0.62 3.83 -3.54
N LEU A 56 0.84 2.68 -4.16
CA LEU A 56 -0.23 1.79 -4.62
C LEU A 56 0.02 0.41 -4.03
N ALA A 57 -0.92 -0.09 -3.23
CA ALA A 57 -0.82 -1.44 -2.70
C ALA A 57 -1.90 -2.32 -3.31
N ASP A 58 -1.52 -3.52 -3.76
CA ASP A 58 -2.43 -4.50 -4.35
C ASP A 58 -2.50 -5.72 -3.44
N PHE A 59 -3.68 -5.96 -2.87
CA PHE A 59 -3.93 -7.04 -1.92
C PHE A 59 -4.63 -8.26 -2.55
N THR A 60 -4.77 -8.30 -3.86
CA THR A 60 -5.49 -9.39 -4.51
C THR A 60 -4.91 -10.75 -4.12
N GLY A 61 -5.72 -11.60 -3.48
CA GLY A 61 -5.28 -12.93 -3.06
C GLY A 61 -4.32 -12.97 -1.88
N ALA A 62 -4.05 -11.83 -1.24
CA ALA A 62 -3.13 -11.75 -0.11
C ALA A 62 -3.71 -12.44 1.13
N GLN A 63 -2.87 -13.13 1.88
CA GLN A 63 -3.26 -13.83 3.10
C GLN A 63 -2.92 -12.98 4.33
N ILE A 64 -3.92 -12.35 4.91
CA ILE A 64 -3.75 -11.47 6.06
C ILE A 64 -4.26 -12.17 7.33
N ASP A 65 -3.34 -12.55 8.20
CA ASP A 65 -3.68 -13.09 9.50
C ASP A 65 -3.50 -12.01 10.60
N LYS A 66 -3.72 -12.38 11.85
CA LYS A 66 -3.60 -11.43 12.96
C LYS A 66 -2.21 -10.85 13.11
N GLU A 67 -1.18 -11.66 12.88
CA GLU A 67 0.20 -11.19 13.00
C GLU A 67 0.51 -10.17 11.92
N VAL A 68 0.13 -10.46 10.68
CA VAL A 68 0.28 -9.52 9.57
C VAL A 68 -0.49 -8.24 9.85
N ALA A 69 -1.75 -8.36 10.31
CA ALA A 69 -2.57 -7.18 10.59
C ALA A 69 -1.93 -6.29 11.66
N THR A 70 -1.41 -6.89 12.72
CA THR A 70 -0.74 -6.15 13.78
C THR A 70 0.48 -5.41 13.27
N ARG A 71 1.34 -6.10 12.51
CA ARG A 71 2.55 -5.50 11.97
C ARG A 71 2.23 -4.44 10.91
N MET A 72 1.26 -4.73 10.05
CA MET A 72 0.89 -3.80 8.97
C MET A 72 0.38 -2.48 9.52
N LYS A 73 -0.49 -2.49 10.53
CA LYS A 73 -0.98 -1.22 11.06
C LYS A 73 0.13 -0.37 11.68
N GLU A 74 1.13 -1.00 12.29
CA GLU A 74 2.29 -0.27 12.81
C GLU A 74 3.08 0.39 11.68
N VAL A 75 3.35 -0.36 10.61
CA VAL A 75 4.09 0.15 9.45
C VAL A 75 3.32 1.28 8.77
N LEU A 76 2.01 1.10 8.59
CA LEU A 76 1.18 2.15 7.98
C LEU A 76 1.23 3.45 8.78
N ALA A 77 1.20 3.36 10.10
CA ALA A 77 1.29 4.54 10.97
C ALA A 77 2.67 5.20 10.88
N LEU A 78 3.74 4.39 10.88
CA LEU A 78 5.10 4.90 10.80
C LEU A 78 5.40 5.53 9.43
N ASP A 79 4.78 5.05 8.37
CA ASP A 79 4.99 5.55 7.01
C ASP A 79 4.21 6.84 6.72
N ARG A 80 3.22 7.15 7.53
CA ARG A 80 2.34 8.29 7.32
C ARG A 80 3.04 9.61 6.98
N PRO A 81 4.11 10.01 7.70
CA PRO A 81 4.73 11.31 7.43
C PRO A 81 5.33 11.45 6.03
N PHE A 82 5.65 10.33 5.38
CA PHE A 82 6.37 10.32 4.11
C PHE A 82 5.46 10.21 2.90
N VAL A 83 4.21 9.83 3.09
CA VAL A 83 3.30 9.50 2.00
C VAL A 83 2.30 10.64 1.78
N LYS A 84 2.23 11.09 0.54
CA LYS A 84 1.28 12.13 0.15
C LYS A 84 -0.11 11.55 -0.08
N ARG A 85 -0.19 10.46 -0.86
CA ARG A 85 -1.45 9.77 -1.13
C ARG A 85 -1.19 8.27 -1.30
N SER A 86 -2.17 7.47 -0.91
CA SER A 86 -2.14 6.03 -1.07
C SER A 86 -3.44 5.55 -1.68
N ALA A 87 -3.34 4.60 -2.60
CA ALA A 87 -4.50 3.94 -3.20
C ALA A 87 -4.34 2.44 -3.07
N TRP A 88 -5.44 1.73 -2.85
CA TRP A 88 -5.45 0.29 -2.64
C TRP A 88 -6.28 -0.40 -3.71
N VAL A 89 -5.84 -1.60 -4.11
CA VAL A 89 -6.53 -2.46 -5.06
C VAL A 89 -6.64 -3.84 -4.42
N GLY A 90 -7.67 -4.60 -4.78
CA GLY A 90 -7.84 -5.96 -4.29
C GLY A 90 -8.26 -6.04 -2.84
N THR A 91 -8.92 -5.01 -2.33
CA THR A 91 -9.33 -4.97 -0.93
C THR A 91 -10.38 -6.02 -0.58
N ASP A 92 -11.01 -6.64 -1.57
CA ASP A 92 -11.93 -7.76 -1.34
C ASP A 92 -11.24 -8.94 -0.67
N SER A 93 -9.92 -9.05 -0.80
CA SER A 93 -9.13 -10.07 -0.12
C SER A 93 -8.85 -9.73 1.34
N LEU A 94 -9.14 -8.50 1.77
CA LEU A 94 -8.94 -8.08 3.16
C LEU A 94 -10.21 -8.30 3.97
N PRO A 95 -10.12 -8.95 5.14
CA PRO A 95 -11.24 -8.91 6.08
C PRO A 95 -11.59 -7.46 6.39
N HIS A 96 -12.88 -7.13 6.32
CA HIS A 96 -13.35 -5.77 6.49
C HIS A 96 -12.87 -5.13 7.80
N ILE A 97 -12.87 -5.91 8.86
CA ILE A 97 -12.43 -5.41 10.17
C ILE A 97 -10.97 -4.95 10.15
N PHE A 98 -10.10 -5.65 9.40
CA PHE A 98 -8.70 -5.23 9.29
C PHE A 98 -8.58 -3.94 8.51
N TYR A 99 -9.33 -3.79 7.42
CA TYR A 99 -9.31 -2.57 6.62
C TYR A 99 -9.69 -1.35 7.48
N GLU A 100 -10.76 -1.47 8.26
CA GLU A 100 -11.18 -0.39 9.16
C GLU A 100 -10.14 -0.10 10.24
N HIS A 101 -9.53 -1.14 10.81
CA HIS A 101 -8.48 -0.98 11.81
C HIS A 101 -7.26 -0.26 11.23
N PHE A 102 -6.88 -0.59 9.99
CA PHE A 102 -5.74 0.05 9.34
C PHE A 102 -5.97 1.55 9.18
N LYS A 103 -7.14 1.94 8.70
CA LYS A 103 -7.47 3.37 8.55
C LYS A 103 -7.50 4.09 9.88
N ASN A 104 -8.18 3.51 10.85
CA ASN A 104 -8.36 4.16 12.15
C ASN A 104 -7.06 4.29 12.91
N PHE A 105 -6.26 3.23 12.97
CA PHE A 105 -5.00 3.25 13.71
C PHE A 105 -3.97 4.19 13.08
N SER A 106 -3.84 4.15 11.77
CA SER A 106 -2.84 4.94 11.06
C SER A 106 -3.25 6.38 10.83
N GLN A 107 -4.53 6.71 11.02
CA GLN A 107 -5.09 8.04 10.70
C GLN A 107 -4.87 8.39 9.23
N ARG A 108 -4.94 7.38 8.35
CA ARG A 108 -4.75 7.53 6.90
C ARG A 108 -5.97 7.04 6.17
N ASP A 109 -6.20 7.61 4.98
CA ASP A 109 -7.19 7.12 4.04
C ASP A 109 -6.51 6.25 2.98
N PHE A 110 -7.16 5.13 2.65
CA PHE A 110 -6.69 4.22 1.62
C PHE A 110 -7.88 3.94 0.70
N PRO A 111 -8.22 4.87 -0.21
CA PRO A 111 -9.34 4.63 -1.11
C PRO A 111 -9.07 3.40 -1.96
N ALA A 112 -10.12 2.59 -2.14
CA ALA A 112 -10.04 1.34 -2.86
C ALA A 112 -10.53 1.51 -4.30
N PHE A 113 -9.82 0.90 -5.23
CA PHE A 113 -10.15 0.93 -6.64
C PHE A 113 -10.26 -0.49 -7.19
N LYS A 114 -10.98 -0.65 -8.27
CA LYS A 114 -11.15 -1.97 -8.89
C LYS A 114 -9.92 -2.41 -9.67
N THR A 115 -9.20 -1.46 -10.26
CA THR A 115 -8.03 -1.77 -11.08
C THR A 115 -6.85 -0.89 -10.67
N ARG A 116 -5.64 -1.38 -10.98
CA ARG A 116 -4.43 -0.59 -10.76
C ARG A 116 -4.44 0.69 -11.58
N GLU A 117 -4.96 0.62 -12.82
CA GLU A 117 -4.99 1.81 -13.67
C GLU A 117 -5.84 2.91 -13.07
N GLN A 118 -7.04 2.57 -12.57
CA GLN A 118 -7.89 3.54 -11.90
C GLN A 118 -7.20 4.15 -10.69
N ALA A 119 -6.54 3.31 -9.91
CA ALA A 119 -5.81 3.77 -8.71
C ALA A 119 -4.67 4.71 -9.09
N MET A 120 -3.90 4.36 -10.11
CA MET A 120 -2.78 5.18 -10.55
C MET A 120 -3.24 6.51 -11.13
N ASP A 121 -4.33 6.52 -11.89
CA ASP A 121 -4.89 7.76 -12.43
C ASP A 121 -5.32 8.70 -11.30
N TRP A 122 -5.94 8.15 -10.26
CA TRP A 122 -6.32 8.96 -9.10
C TRP A 122 -5.09 9.52 -8.37
N LEU A 123 -4.08 8.68 -8.17
CA LEU A 123 -2.86 9.09 -7.46
C LEU A 123 -2.17 10.30 -8.09
N VAL A 124 -2.15 10.34 -9.42
CA VAL A 124 -1.45 11.41 -10.14
C VAL A 124 -2.34 12.60 -10.50
N ASN A 125 -3.63 12.54 -10.17
CA ASN A 125 -4.55 13.61 -10.46
C ASN A 125 -4.37 14.74 -9.43
N GLU A 126 -3.77 15.84 -9.86
CA GLU A 126 -3.48 16.96 -8.97
C GLU A 126 -4.74 17.64 -8.42
N ASN A 127 -5.88 17.41 -9.04
CA ASN A 127 -7.16 17.95 -8.58
C ASN A 127 -7.90 16.99 -7.65
N ALA A 128 -7.36 15.79 -7.40
CA ALA A 128 -8.00 14.82 -6.54
C ALA A 128 -7.86 15.24 -5.08
N SER A 129 -8.90 14.92 -4.28
CA SER A 129 -8.83 15.09 -2.84
C SER A 129 -7.74 14.20 -2.25
N GLU A 130 -7.03 14.69 -1.24
CA GLU A 130 -6.06 13.86 -0.52
C GLU A 130 -6.74 12.69 0.19
N HIS A 131 -8.02 12.80 0.50
CA HIS A 131 -8.77 11.72 1.14
C HIS A 131 -9.41 10.76 0.16
N GLY A 132 -9.39 11.08 -1.14
CA GLY A 132 -9.80 10.16 -2.18
C GLY A 132 -11.28 9.81 -2.25
N ASN A 133 -12.11 10.36 -1.39
CA ASN A 133 -13.53 10.05 -1.29
C ASN A 133 -14.44 11.17 -1.70
N GLU A 134 -13.92 12.11 -2.39
CA GLU A 134 -14.74 13.23 -2.86
C GLU A 134 -15.68 12.73 -3.94
N SER A 135 -16.92 12.91 -3.75
CA SER A 135 -17.89 12.62 -4.77
C SER A 135 -18.12 13.83 -5.63
#